data_5e6cb09a174fe1b84944e7b6809affde
#
_entry.id   5e6cb09a174fe1b84944e7b6809affde
#
_cell.length_a   1.000
_cell.length_b   1.000
_cell.length_c   1.000
_cell.angle_alpha   90.00
_cell.angle_beta   90.00
_cell.angle_gamma   90.00
#
_symmetry.space_group_name_H-M   'P 1'
#
loop_
_entity.id
_entity.type
_entity.pdbx_description
1 polymer ?
#
loop_
_entity_poly.entity_id
_entity_poly.type
_entity_poly.pdbx_seq_one_letter_code
_entity_poly.pdbx_strand_id
1 'polypeptide(L)'
;MDGTIDMVVSDHRPEDLEHHDVEFVLSPNGMAGLSSAFALTVHGLAQETSQENARAAAVRAWSSGPRNVLGLGQATIATGNAANLTWHAPEAAHQAEVPTKAANTPPLPEGLTCAVRGVVHGTKHWVAQA
;
A
#
# COMPACT_ATOMS: atom_id res chain seq x y z
N MET A 1 0.73 -13.55 14.18
CA MET A 1 1.16 -12.16 14.44
C MET A 1 0.62 -11.75 15.78
N ASP A 2 1.49 -11.33 16.65
CA ASP A 2 1.24 -11.08 18.07
C ASP A 2 0.67 -9.69 18.39
N GLY A 3 0.52 -8.82 17.38
CA GLY A 3 0.03 -7.45 17.57
C GLY A 3 1.09 -6.43 17.98
N THR A 4 2.36 -6.77 17.89
CA THR A 4 3.49 -5.86 18.20
C THR A 4 3.52 -4.63 17.30
N ILE A 5 3.09 -4.77 16.04
CA ILE A 5 3.01 -3.66 15.08
C ILE A 5 1.56 -3.22 14.92
N ASP A 6 1.26 -1.99 15.27
CA ASP A 6 -0.08 -1.41 15.19
C ASP A 6 -0.44 -0.91 13.79
N MET A 7 0.51 -0.32 13.08
CA MET A 7 0.30 0.24 11.75
C MET A 7 1.55 0.20 10.88
N VAL A 8 1.32 0.32 9.58
CA VAL A 8 2.37 0.49 8.55
C VAL A 8 2.11 1.81 7.82
N VAL A 9 3.18 2.50 7.46
CA VAL A 9 3.15 3.72 6.65
C VAL A 9 4.05 3.54 5.44
N SER A 10 3.70 4.13 4.31
CA SER A 10 4.50 4.03 3.08
C SER A 10 5.76 4.87 3.12
N ASP A 11 5.80 5.92 3.92
CA ASP A 11 6.83 6.96 3.92
C ASP A 11 7.25 7.37 2.49
N HIS A 12 6.25 7.61 1.65
CA HIS A 12 6.41 7.86 0.22
C HIS A 12 7.22 9.13 -0.04
N ARG A 13 8.44 8.96 -0.54
CA ARG A 13 9.39 10.04 -0.85
C ARG A 13 9.90 9.87 -2.27
N PRO A 14 9.15 10.36 -3.27
CA PRO A 14 9.57 10.30 -4.66
C PRO A 14 10.69 11.32 -4.91
N GLU A 15 11.76 10.85 -5.52
CA GLU A 15 12.88 11.66 -5.96
C GLU A 15 13.06 11.52 -7.46
N ASP A 16 13.42 12.60 -8.15
CA ASP A 16 13.76 12.56 -9.56
C ASP A 16 15.19 12.03 -9.79
N LEU A 17 15.57 11.89 -11.05
CA LEU A 17 16.87 11.35 -11.41
C LEU A 17 18.02 12.25 -10.94
N GLU A 18 17.84 13.55 -10.98
CA GLU A 18 18.89 14.53 -10.62
C GLU A 18 19.26 14.41 -9.13
N HIS A 19 18.28 14.14 -8.27
CA HIS A 19 18.50 13.94 -6.83
C HIS A 19 18.91 12.51 -6.47
N HIS A 20 18.62 11.55 -7.33
CA HIS A 20 18.94 10.14 -7.07
C HIS A 20 20.29 9.69 -7.66
N ASP A 21 20.69 10.24 -8.81
CA ASP A 21 21.97 9.92 -9.48
C ASP A 21 23.12 10.78 -8.94
N VAL A 22 23.36 10.62 -7.63
CA VAL A 22 24.41 11.32 -6.88
C VAL A 22 25.21 10.32 -6.04
N GLU A 23 26.30 10.74 -5.44
CA GLU A 23 27.05 9.92 -4.49
C GLU A 23 26.13 9.43 -3.35
N PHE A 24 26.29 8.18 -2.92
CA PHE A 24 25.44 7.53 -1.90
C PHE A 24 25.23 8.38 -0.63
N VAL A 25 26.27 9.06 -0.18
CA VAL A 25 26.21 9.92 1.02
C VAL A 25 25.39 11.20 0.83
N LEU A 26 25.14 11.60 -0.41
CA LEU A 26 24.35 12.77 -0.79
C LEU A 26 22.94 12.42 -1.23
N SER A 27 22.69 11.12 -1.52
CA SER A 27 21.37 10.66 -1.96
C SER A 27 20.35 10.79 -0.82
N PRO A 28 19.16 11.39 -1.08
CA PRO A 28 18.11 11.47 -0.09
C PRO A 28 17.59 10.08 0.29
N ASN A 29 17.20 9.94 1.54
CA ASN A 29 16.59 8.71 2.04
C ASN A 29 15.14 8.58 1.57
N GLY A 30 14.72 7.36 1.28
CA GLY A 30 13.33 7.03 1.00
C GLY A 30 13.12 6.44 -0.39
N MET A 31 11.88 6.06 -0.66
CA MET A 31 11.45 5.44 -1.91
C MET A 31 10.09 5.95 -2.35
N ALA A 32 9.82 5.91 -3.65
CA ALA A 32 8.49 6.13 -4.21
C ALA A 32 7.63 4.86 -4.04
N GLY A 33 7.32 4.50 -2.79
CA GLY A 33 6.72 3.20 -2.43
C GLY A 33 5.19 3.15 -2.40
N LEU A 34 4.47 4.28 -2.53
CA LEU A 34 3.03 4.33 -2.27
C LEU A 34 2.21 3.32 -3.10
N SER A 35 2.54 3.15 -4.38
CA SER A 35 1.81 2.28 -5.29
C SER A 35 1.96 0.79 -4.96
N SER A 36 3.07 0.38 -4.36
CA SER A 36 3.40 -1.03 -4.10
C SER A 36 3.39 -1.40 -2.61
N ALA A 37 3.33 -0.43 -1.71
CA ALA A 37 3.52 -0.65 -0.28
C ALA A 37 2.55 -1.68 0.32
N PHE A 38 1.27 -1.65 -0.03
CA PHE A 38 0.30 -2.65 0.45
C PHE A 38 0.61 -4.06 -0.07
N ALA A 39 0.87 -4.19 -1.38
CA ALA A 39 1.21 -5.47 -1.99
C ALA A 39 2.50 -6.06 -1.41
N LEU A 40 3.54 -5.23 -1.22
CA LEU A 40 4.79 -5.62 -0.57
C LEU A 40 4.58 -6.04 0.89
N THR A 41 3.70 -5.36 1.63
CA THR A 41 3.34 -5.76 3.00
C THR A 41 2.70 -7.16 3.01
N VAL A 42 1.73 -7.41 2.14
CA VAL A 42 1.10 -8.74 2.02
C VAL A 42 2.14 -9.80 1.64
N HIS A 43 2.98 -9.50 0.64
CA HIS A 43 4.02 -10.42 0.17
C HIS A 43 5.00 -10.77 1.30
N GLY A 44 5.53 -9.80 2.02
CA GLY A 44 6.46 -10.03 3.13
C GLY A 44 5.82 -10.84 4.26
N LEU A 45 4.59 -10.54 4.65
CA LEU A 45 3.88 -11.29 5.68
C LEU A 45 3.58 -12.73 5.26
N ALA A 46 3.33 -12.97 3.98
CA ALA A 46 3.04 -14.29 3.45
C ALA A 46 4.26 -15.24 3.45
N GLN A 47 5.46 -14.74 3.69
CA GLN A 47 6.64 -15.59 3.91
C GLN A 47 6.57 -16.31 5.27
N GLU A 48 5.85 -15.75 6.24
CA GLU A 48 5.79 -16.23 7.62
C GLU A 48 4.43 -16.85 7.99
N THR A 49 3.41 -16.69 7.15
CA THR A 49 2.06 -17.18 7.43
C THR A 49 1.28 -17.47 6.14
N SER A 50 0.03 -17.95 6.27
CA SER A 50 -0.83 -18.17 5.09
C SER A 50 -1.16 -16.84 4.40
N GLN A 51 -1.43 -16.89 3.09
CA GLN A 51 -1.85 -15.74 2.29
C GLN A 51 -3.08 -15.03 2.88
N GLU A 52 -4.03 -15.78 3.41
CA GLU A 52 -5.24 -15.25 4.04
C GLU A 52 -4.89 -14.44 5.30
N ASN A 53 -4.08 -15.01 6.19
CA ASN A 53 -3.64 -14.33 7.41
C ASN A 53 -2.77 -13.11 7.10
N ALA A 54 -1.90 -13.20 6.11
CA ALA A 54 -1.08 -12.08 5.64
C ALA A 54 -1.94 -10.91 5.16
N ARG A 55 -2.95 -11.19 4.33
CA ARG A 55 -3.91 -10.16 3.86
C ARG A 55 -4.70 -9.54 5.01
N ALA A 56 -5.25 -10.36 5.90
CA ALA A 56 -6.01 -9.87 7.05
C ALA A 56 -5.17 -8.92 7.93
N ALA A 57 -3.93 -9.28 8.16
CA ALA A 57 -3.02 -8.46 8.95
C ALA A 57 -2.57 -7.19 8.20
N ALA A 58 -2.31 -7.27 6.91
CA ALA A 58 -2.00 -6.09 6.11
C ALA A 58 -3.19 -5.11 6.12
N VAL A 59 -4.42 -5.59 5.89
CA VAL A 59 -5.63 -4.75 5.95
C VAL A 59 -5.75 -4.09 7.32
N ARG A 60 -5.52 -4.80 8.42
CA ARG A 60 -5.52 -4.21 9.76
C ARG A 60 -4.46 -3.13 9.89
N ALA A 61 -3.22 -3.41 9.51
CA ALA A 61 -2.10 -2.49 9.66
C ALA A 61 -2.18 -1.25 8.75
N TRP A 62 -2.92 -1.31 7.64
CA TRP A 62 -3.12 -0.21 6.71
C TRP A 62 -4.46 0.53 6.88
N SER A 63 -5.39 0.01 7.67
CA SER A 63 -6.74 0.58 7.81
C SER A 63 -7.11 0.83 9.27
N SER A 64 -7.56 -0.19 10.00
CA SER A 64 -8.04 -0.03 11.37
C SER A 64 -6.94 0.31 12.37
N GLY A 65 -5.73 -0.19 12.18
CA GLY A 65 -4.58 0.09 13.05
C GLY A 65 -4.24 1.59 13.10
N PRO A 66 -3.96 2.25 11.96
CA PRO A 66 -3.71 3.70 11.92
C PRO A 66 -4.86 4.52 12.54
N ARG A 67 -6.10 4.12 12.30
CA ARG A 67 -7.26 4.80 12.88
C ARG A 67 -7.29 4.70 14.40
N ASN A 68 -6.95 3.54 14.96
CA ASN A 68 -6.83 3.35 16.39
C ASN A 68 -5.73 4.21 17.00
N VAL A 69 -4.53 4.18 16.40
CA VAL A 69 -3.37 4.95 16.88
C VAL A 69 -3.65 6.46 16.88
N LEU A 70 -4.33 6.94 15.82
CA LEU A 70 -4.66 8.36 15.66
C LEU A 70 -5.96 8.79 16.35
N GLY A 71 -6.65 7.89 17.06
CA GLY A 71 -7.92 8.20 17.72
C GLY A 71 -9.07 8.50 16.76
N LEU A 72 -9.00 8.03 15.51
CA LEU A 72 -10.04 8.21 14.52
C LEU A 72 -11.14 7.15 14.69
N GLY A 73 -12.38 7.51 14.43
CA GLY A 73 -13.49 6.54 14.43
C GLY A 73 -13.25 5.38 13.47
N GLN A 74 -13.71 4.17 13.81
CA GLN A 74 -13.60 3.01 12.96
C GLN A 74 -14.38 3.19 11.65
N ALA A 75 -13.75 2.81 10.53
CA ALA A 75 -14.44 2.76 9.25
C ALA A 75 -15.15 1.40 9.14
N THR A 76 -16.45 1.42 8.98
CA THR A 76 -17.27 0.22 8.76
C THR A 76 -17.97 0.31 7.43
N ILE A 77 -18.03 -0.83 6.73
CA ILE A 77 -18.80 -0.95 5.50
C ILE A 77 -20.26 -1.22 5.91
N ALA A 78 -21.07 -0.16 5.90
CA ALA A 78 -22.49 -0.25 6.24
C ALA A 78 -23.31 0.75 5.43
N THR A 79 -24.57 0.42 5.18
CA THR A 79 -25.50 1.32 4.50
C THR A 79 -25.65 2.64 5.26
N GLY A 80 -25.51 3.75 4.55
CA GLY A 80 -25.59 5.10 5.12
C GLY A 80 -24.26 5.69 5.54
N ASN A 81 -23.19 4.89 5.62
CA ASN A 81 -21.85 5.42 5.88
C ASN A 81 -21.21 6.00 4.61
N ALA A 82 -20.42 7.06 4.79
CA ALA A 82 -19.62 7.61 3.71
C ALA A 82 -18.64 6.55 3.17
N ALA A 83 -18.66 6.35 1.85
CA ALA A 83 -17.74 5.41 1.21
C ALA A 83 -16.31 5.96 1.24
N ASN A 84 -15.39 5.16 1.77
CA ASN A 84 -13.96 5.39 1.73
C ASN A 84 -13.30 4.01 1.61
N LEU A 85 -13.28 3.49 0.40
CA LEU A 85 -13.00 2.08 0.13
C LEU A 85 -11.95 1.95 -0.96
N THR A 86 -11.07 0.98 -0.78
CA THR A 86 -10.20 0.47 -1.83
C THR A 86 -10.48 -1.02 -1.98
N TRP A 87 -10.73 -1.49 -3.20
CA TRP A 87 -10.82 -2.93 -3.44
C TRP A 87 -9.68 -3.40 -4.33
N HIS A 88 -9.26 -4.60 -4.09
CA HIS A 88 -8.16 -5.23 -4.80
C HIS A 88 -8.49 -6.67 -5.17
N ALA A 89 -7.82 -7.18 -6.19
CA ALA A 89 -7.87 -8.59 -6.57
C ALA A 89 -6.66 -9.30 -5.94
N PRO A 90 -6.86 -10.14 -4.91
CA PRO A 90 -5.75 -10.71 -4.13
C PRO A 90 -4.78 -11.55 -4.96
N GLU A 91 -5.30 -12.26 -5.95
CA GLU A 91 -4.52 -13.19 -6.78
C GLU A 91 -4.06 -12.55 -8.13
N ALA A 92 -4.52 -11.36 -8.44
CA ALA A 92 -4.11 -10.70 -9.67
C ALA A 92 -2.72 -10.11 -9.53
N ALA A 93 -1.92 -10.19 -10.60
CA ALA A 93 -0.60 -9.58 -10.65
C ALA A 93 -0.67 -8.09 -10.31
N HIS A 94 0.21 -7.66 -9.42
CA HIS A 94 0.34 -6.26 -9.08
C HIS A 94 0.87 -5.48 -10.30
N GLN A 95 0.16 -4.43 -10.68
CA GLN A 95 0.57 -3.54 -11.75
C GLN A 95 1.11 -2.26 -11.14
N ALA A 96 2.40 -2.05 -11.24
CA ALA A 96 3.09 -0.90 -10.69
C ALA A 96 3.01 0.36 -11.56
N GLU A 97 2.19 0.36 -12.60
CA GLU A 97 2.05 1.47 -13.53
C GLU A 97 1.29 2.65 -12.92
N VAL A 98 1.95 3.34 -11.99
CA VAL A 98 1.57 4.70 -11.65
C VAL A 98 2.49 5.62 -12.45
N PRO A 99 1.95 6.53 -13.27
CA PRO A 99 2.76 7.53 -13.95
C PRO A 99 3.52 8.34 -12.90
N THR A 100 4.79 8.11 -12.78
CA THR A 100 5.67 8.82 -11.85
C THR A 100 6.95 9.23 -12.56
N LYS A 101 7.49 10.39 -12.17
CA LYS A 101 8.83 10.81 -12.57
C LYS A 101 9.89 10.37 -11.55
N ALA A 102 9.48 9.65 -10.51
CA ALA A 102 10.40 9.19 -9.49
C ALA A 102 11.38 8.16 -10.06
N ALA A 103 12.66 8.35 -9.78
CA ALA A 103 13.74 7.44 -10.13
C ALA A 103 13.99 6.37 -9.04
N ASN A 104 13.53 6.62 -7.81
CA ASN A 104 13.75 5.80 -6.62
C ASN A 104 12.59 4.84 -6.31
N THR A 105 12.04 4.17 -7.31
CA THR A 105 11.00 3.16 -7.09
C THR A 105 11.58 1.89 -6.45
N PRO A 106 10.87 1.23 -5.51
CA PRO A 106 11.35 -0.01 -4.92
C PRO A 106 11.40 -1.13 -5.96
N PRO A 107 12.38 -2.03 -5.86
CA PRO A 107 12.37 -3.26 -6.66
C PRO A 107 11.17 -4.12 -6.25
N LEU A 108 10.45 -4.65 -7.23
CA LEU A 108 9.29 -5.51 -6.98
C LEU A 108 9.67 -6.98 -7.11
N PRO A 109 9.26 -7.82 -6.16
CA PRO A 109 9.43 -9.27 -6.28
C PRO A 109 8.71 -9.81 -7.51
N GLU A 110 9.28 -10.83 -8.13
CA GLU A 110 8.59 -11.57 -9.19
C GLU A 110 7.31 -12.20 -8.65
N GLY A 111 6.25 -12.12 -9.43
CA GLY A 111 4.95 -12.68 -9.03
C GLY A 111 4.22 -11.91 -7.94
N LEU A 112 4.61 -10.65 -7.68
CA LEU A 112 3.88 -9.81 -6.73
C LEU A 112 2.40 -9.70 -7.13
N THR A 113 1.49 -9.98 -6.20
CA THR A 113 0.03 -9.96 -6.40
C THR A 113 -0.63 -8.80 -5.63
N CYS A 114 -1.94 -8.85 -5.46
CA CYS A 114 -2.76 -7.79 -4.84
C CYS A 114 -2.92 -6.53 -5.69
N ALA A 115 -3.36 -6.70 -6.94
CA ALA A 115 -3.68 -5.55 -7.80
C ALA A 115 -4.86 -4.74 -7.27
N VAL A 116 -4.70 -3.42 -7.18
CA VAL A 116 -5.81 -2.50 -6.89
C VAL A 116 -6.73 -2.45 -8.11
N ARG A 117 -8.02 -2.66 -7.89
CA ARG A 117 -9.06 -2.65 -8.93
C ARG A 117 -9.97 -1.44 -8.86
N GLY A 118 -9.95 -0.71 -7.77
CA GLY A 118 -10.67 0.54 -7.69
C GLY A 118 -10.65 1.18 -6.32
N VAL A 119 -11.06 2.44 -6.31
CA VAL A 119 -11.14 3.28 -5.11
C VAL A 119 -12.44 4.07 -5.16
N VAL A 120 -13.10 4.19 -4.02
CA VAL A 120 -14.22 5.11 -3.81
C VAL A 120 -13.89 6.03 -2.64
N HIS A 121 -14.03 7.33 -2.84
CA HIS A 121 -13.89 8.32 -1.79
C HIS A 121 -15.04 9.34 -1.87
N GLY A 122 -16.00 9.22 -0.98
CA GLY A 122 -17.24 10.01 -1.02
C GLY A 122 -18.00 9.74 -2.32
N THR A 123 -18.16 10.77 -3.15
CA THR A 123 -18.84 10.68 -4.46
C THR A 123 -17.90 10.40 -5.63
N LYS A 124 -16.59 10.41 -5.41
CA LYS A 124 -15.58 10.15 -6.44
C LYS A 124 -15.19 8.68 -6.45
N HIS A 125 -14.99 8.15 -7.63
CA HIS A 125 -14.51 6.78 -7.78
C HIS A 125 -13.54 6.66 -8.96
N TRP A 126 -12.70 5.65 -8.88
CA TRP A 126 -11.81 5.21 -9.94
C TRP A 126 -11.88 3.68 -10.03
N VAL A 127 -11.86 3.16 -11.23
CA VAL A 127 -11.82 1.71 -11.52
C VAL A 127 -10.69 1.46 -12.51
N ALA A 128 -9.86 0.46 -12.23
CA ALA A 128 -8.81 0.04 -13.15
C ALA A 128 -9.42 -0.44 -14.45
N GLN A 129 -8.85 -0.02 -15.56
CA GLN A 129 -9.19 -0.58 -16.87
C GLN A 129 -8.71 -2.03 -16.92
N ALA A 130 -9.53 -2.90 -17.53
CA ALA A 130 -9.23 -4.32 -17.68
C ALA A 130 -8.12 -4.54 -18.71
#